data_8f296d41c5d406636b139bc086cb56c5
#
_entry.id   8f296d41c5d406636b139bc086cb56c5
#
_cell.length_a   1.000
_cell.length_b   1.000
_cell.length_c   1.000
_cell.angle_alpha   90.00
_cell.angle_beta   90.00
_cell.angle_gamma   90.00
#
_symmetry.space_group_name_H-M   'P 1'
#
loop_
_entity.id
_entity.type
_entity.pdbx_description
1 polymer ?
#
loop_
_entity_poly.entity_id
_entity_poly.type
_entity_poly.pdbx_seq_one_letter_code
_entity_poly.pdbx_strand_id
1 'polypeptide(L)'
;MRPLLHASLVNDRYGDPAVYVETLFEKQALLFDLGDISALPPRKIQRIEQAFISHAHIDHFFGFDLLLRMLVGRDKIVHVFGPEGLIDRVGHKLKAYQWNLVDRFLCDLIFDVSEIDASGLARAARFRLKNAFSEEKRETEALPDGLVCDE
;
A
#
# COMPACT_ATOMS: atom_id res chain seq x y z
N MET A 1 -24.92 18.62 3.76
CA MET A 1 -24.28 17.80 2.71
C MET A 1 -23.29 16.86 3.39
N ARG A 2 -23.34 15.55 3.17
CA ARG A 2 -22.33 14.62 3.74
C ARG A 2 -21.09 14.66 2.84
N PRO A 3 -19.87 14.74 3.40
CA PRO A 3 -18.66 14.74 2.58
C PRO A 3 -18.51 13.40 1.85
N LEU A 4 -18.02 13.44 0.61
CA LEU A 4 -17.75 12.25 -0.20
C LEU A 4 -16.60 11.41 0.38
N LEU A 5 -15.66 12.06 1.05
CA LEU A 5 -14.50 11.46 1.70
C LEU A 5 -14.58 11.75 3.20
N HIS A 6 -14.34 10.72 4.00
CA HIS A 6 -14.29 10.83 5.45
C HIS A 6 -12.93 10.34 5.95
N ALA A 7 -12.07 11.30 6.32
CA ALA A 7 -10.76 11.03 6.88
C ALA A 7 -10.83 10.83 8.40
N SER A 8 -10.08 9.87 8.92
CA SER A 8 -9.93 9.64 10.35
C SER A 8 -8.51 9.17 10.68
N LEU A 9 -7.95 9.64 11.77
CA LEU A 9 -6.73 9.08 12.32
C LEU A 9 -7.03 7.65 12.80
N VAL A 10 -6.16 6.70 12.45
CA VAL A 10 -6.27 5.31 12.92
C VAL A 10 -5.86 5.24 14.38
N ASN A 11 -4.77 5.91 14.70
CA ASN A 11 -4.27 6.13 16.05
C ASN A 11 -4.61 7.56 16.48
N ASP A 12 -4.46 7.87 17.74
CA ASP A 12 -4.58 9.25 18.16
C ASP A 12 -3.35 10.08 17.69
N ARG A 13 -3.30 11.35 18.03
CA ARG A 13 -2.24 12.28 17.60
C ARG A 13 -0.82 11.92 18.09
N TYR A 14 -0.66 10.94 18.94
CA TYR A 14 0.63 10.52 19.53
C TYR A 14 1.02 9.10 19.11
N GLY A 15 0.15 8.38 18.41
CA GLY A 15 0.46 7.04 17.89
C GLY A 15 1.12 7.10 16.52
N ASP A 16 1.46 5.94 15.99
CA ASP A 16 2.06 5.81 14.67
C ASP A 16 1.18 6.45 13.59
N PRO A 17 1.76 7.17 12.64
CA PRO A 17 1.00 7.85 11.59
C PRO A 17 0.22 6.86 10.71
N ALA A 18 -1.08 7.03 10.67
CA ALA A 18 -1.97 6.35 9.73
C ALA A 18 -3.29 7.13 9.61
N VAL A 19 -3.60 7.64 8.43
CA VAL A 19 -4.86 8.32 8.14
C VAL A 19 -5.69 7.46 7.20
N TYR A 20 -6.82 6.96 7.70
CA TYR A 20 -7.75 6.16 6.93
C TYR A 20 -8.84 7.04 6.33
N VAL A 21 -9.02 6.96 5.01
CA VAL A 21 -10.02 7.75 4.28
C VAL A 21 -11.05 6.82 3.65
N GLU A 22 -12.28 6.90 4.13
CA GLU A 22 -13.41 6.17 3.55
C GLU A 22 -14.07 6.97 2.45
N THR A 23 -14.40 6.29 1.37
CA THR A 23 -15.31 6.81 0.34
C THR A 23 -16.75 6.45 0.71
N LEU A 24 -17.68 7.41 0.60
CA LEU A 24 -19.04 7.23 1.10
C LEU A 24 -19.86 6.25 0.24
N PHE A 25 -19.63 6.21 -1.07
CA PHE A 25 -20.43 5.44 -2.03
C PHE A 25 -19.69 4.25 -2.64
N GLU A 26 -18.39 4.14 -2.42
CA GLU A 26 -17.56 3.06 -2.94
C GLU A 26 -17.08 2.16 -1.81
N LYS A 27 -16.83 0.90 -2.13
CA LYS A 27 -16.28 -0.06 -1.15
C LYS A 27 -14.76 0.05 -1.00
N GLN A 28 -14.19 1.17 -1.41
CA GLN A 28 -12.74 1.45 -1.42
C GLN A 28 -12.36 2.34 -0.25
N ALA A 29 -11.12 2.27 0.16
CA ALA A 29 -10.54 3.17 1.13
C ALA A 29 -9.09 3.49 0.73
N LEU A 30 -8.65 4.68 1.11
CA LEU A 30 -7.27 5.14 0.99
C LEU A 30 -6.63 5.12 2.37
N LEU A 31 -5.33 4.88 2.40
CA LEU A 31 -4.51 4.97 3.61
C LEU A 31 -3.31 5.88 3.35
N PHE A 32 -3.12 6.87 4.20
CA PHE A 32 -1.92 7.72 4.18
C PHE A 32 -1.05 7.36 5.37
N ASP A 33 0.14 6.94 5.09
CA ASP A 33 1.08 6.21 5.93
C ASP A 33 0.51 4.89 6.48
N LEU A 34 1.40 4.00 6.80
CA LEU A 34 1.11 2.63 7.16
C LEU A 34 1.84 2.26 8.46
N GLY A 35 1.60 3.10 9.50
CA GLY A 35 2.01 2.81 10.87
C GLY A 35 1.19 1.69 11.48
N ASP A 36 0.95 1.69 12.77
CA ASP A 36 0.11 0.68 13.38
C ASP A 36 -1.35 0.81 12.92
N ILE A 37 -1.84 -0.16 12.17
CA ILE A 37 -3.23 -0.24 11.71
C ILE A 37 -4.05 -1.27 12.50
N SER A 38 -3.55 -1.77 13.62
CA SER A 38 -4.22 -2.80 14.43
C SER A 38 -5.55 -2.33 15.04
N ALA A 39 -5.71 -1.02 15.21
CA ALA A 39 -6.96 -0.42 15.67
C ALA A 39 -8.08 -0.46 14.61
N LEU A 40 -7.75 -0.68 13.32
CA LEU A 40 -8.76 -0.82 12.28
C LEU A 40 -9.43 -2.20 12.36
N PRO A 41 -10.76 -2.26 12.33
CA PRO A 41 -11.44 -3.54 12.21
C PRO A 41 -11.09 -4.22 10.86
N PRO A 42 -11.03 -5.56 10.82
CA PRO A 42 -10.63 -6.32 9.63
C PRO A 42 -11.34 -5.91 8.34
N ARG A 43 -12.64 -5.62 8.41
CA ARG A 43 -13.43 -5.17 7.25
C ARG A 43 -12.95 -3.83 6.69
N LYS A 44 -12.38 -2.94 7.51
CA LYS A 44 -11.84 -1.65 7.06
C LYS A 44 -10.49 -1.86 6.37
N ILE A 45 -9.62 -2.70 6.93
CA ILE A 45 -8.34 -3.07 6.31
C ILE A 45 -8.58 -3.68 4.91
N GLN A 46 -9.59 -4.54 4.78
CA GLN A 46 -9.93 -5.20 3.51
C GLN A 46 -10.44 -4.23 2.43
N ARG A 47 -10.87 -3.03 2.79
CA ARG A 47 -11.30 -1.99 1.86
C ARG A 47 -10.15 -1.16 1.31
N ILE A 48 -8.96 -1.24 1.92
CA ILE A 48 -7.79 -0.48 1.46
C ILE A 48 -7.40 -0.95 0.06
N GLU A 49 -7.41 -0.04 -0.90
CA GLU A 49 -6.99 -0.28 -2.29
C GLU A 49 -5.81 0.60 -2.67
N GLN A 50 -5.59 1.68 -1.96
CA GLN A 50 -4.46 2.58 -2.19
C GLN A 50 -3.83 2.94 -0.84
N ALA A 51 -2.50 2.85 -0.78
CA ALA A 51 -1.70 3.27 0.36
C ALA A 51 -0.60 4.22 -0.11
N PHE A 52 -0.49 5.36 0.53
CA PHE A 52 0.48 6.41 0.22
C PHE A 52 1.47 6.50 1.38
N ILE A 53 2.72 6.16 1.12
CA ILE A 53 3.78 6.12 2.13
C ILE A 53 4.63 7.38 1.98
N SER A 54 4.62 8.24 2.99
CA SER A 54 5.42 9.47 2.99
C SER A 54 6.91 9.17 3.01
N HIS A 55 7.31 8.23 3.86
CA HIS A 55 8.67 7.73 3.96
C HIS A 55 8.69 6.38 4.72
N ALA A 56 9.80 5.64 4.62
CA ALA A 56 9.87 4.27 5.14
C ALA A 56 10.54 4.16 6.52
N HIS A 57 10.29 5.11 7.44
CA HIS A 57 10.58 4.89 8.85
C HIS A 57 9.64 3.83 9.42
N ILE A 58 10.04 3.20 10.52
CA ILE A 58 9.31 2.06 11.07
C ILE A 58 7.87 2.40 11.46
N ASP A 59 7.66 3.55 12.06
CA ASP A 59 6.37 4.08 12.48
C ASP A 59 5.44 4.48 11.32
N HIS A 60 5.97 4.63 10.11
CA HIS A 60 5.21 4.92 8.88
C HIS A 60 5.00 3.69 7.98
N PHE A 61 5.66 2.55 8.27
CA PHE A 61 5.64 1.39 7.37
C PHE A 61 5.49 0.04 8.10
N PHE A 62 5.43 0.03 9.42
CA PHE A 62 5.29 -1.17 10.23
C PHE A 62 4.02 -1.96 9.90
N GLY A 63 2.90 -1.27 9.66
CA GLY A 63 1.59 -1.87 9.40
C GLY A 63 1.47 -2.65 8.09
N PHE A 64 2.48 -2.61 7.19
CA PHE A 64 2.46 -3.37 5.94
C PHE A 64 2.30 -4.88 6.18
N ASP A 65 2.94 -5.42 7.20
CA ASP A 65 2.86 -6.85 7.52
C ASP A 65 1.45 -7.25 7.96
N LEU A 66 0.77 -6.39 8.71
CA LEU A 66 -0.62 -6.61 9.09
C LEU A 66 -1.56 -6.49 7.89
N LEU A 67 -1.36 -5.48 7.02
CA LEU A 67 -2.11 -5.34 5.78
C LEU A 67 -1.96 -6.60 4.92
N LEU A 68 -0.73 -7.04 4.67
CA LEU A 68 -0.42 -8.28 3.95
C LEU A 68 -1.16 -9.46 4.57
N ARG A 69 -1.02 -9.67 5.89
CA ARG A 69 -1.64 -10.78 6.61
C ARG A 69 -3.15 -10.81 6.48
N MET A 70 -3.80 -9.64 6.48
CA MET A 70 -5.26 -9.51 6.38
C MET A 70 -5.80 -9.72 4.97
N LEU A 71 -4.95 -9.57 3.94
CA LEU A 71 -5.34 -9.67 2.55
C LEU A 71 -4.95 -11.02 1.89
N VAL A 72 -3.96 -11.74 2.43
CA VAL A 72 -3.63 -13.08 1.93
C VAL A 72 -4.87 -13.98 1.92
N GLY A 73 -5.12 -14.62 0.79
CA GLY A 73 -6.30 -15.46 0.58
C GLY A 73 -7.50 -14.70 -0.03
N ARG A 74 -7.29 -13.50 -0.56
CA ARG A 74 -8.32 -12.67 -1.23
C ARG A 74 -7.86 -12.28 -2.63
N ASP A 75 -8.80 -12.20 -3.57
CA ASP A 75 -8.59 -11.54 -4.85
C ASP A 75 -8.60 -10.02 -4.62
N LYS A 76 -7.42 -9.42 -4.64
CA LYS A 76 -7.26 -8.00 -4.34
C LYS A 76 -6.04 -7.42 -5.04
N ILE A 77 -6.19 -6.20 -5.54
CA ILE A 77 -5.07 -5.36 -5.98
C ILE A 77 -4.97 -4.20 -5.00
N VAL A 78 -3.78 -3.97 -4.48
CA VAL A 78 -3.46 -2.82 -3.63
C VAL A 78 -2.37 -2.01 -4.32
N HIS A 79 -2.65 -0.74 -4.59
CA HIS A 79 -1.67 0.20 -5.12
C HIS A 79 -0.94 0.86 -3.96
N VAL A 80 0.38 0.77 -3.95
CA VAL A 80 1.23 1.39 -2.92
C VAL A 80 2.11 2.43 -3.59
N PHE A 81 2.02 3.66 -3.12
CA PHE A 81 2.76 4.80 -3.65
C PHE A 81 3.71 5.36 -2.59
N GLY A 82 4.88 5.81 -3.01
CA GLY A 82 5.81 6.47 -2.10
C GLY A 82 7.13 6.89 -2.73
N PRO A 83 8.11 7.28 -1.92
CA PRO A 83 9.39 7.79 -2.40
C PRO A 83 10.28 6.68 -2.95
N GLU A 84 11.37 7.09 -3.57
CA GLU A 84 12.41 6.22 -4.09
C GLU A 84 12.87 5.17 -3.07
N GLY A 85 13.06 3.93 -3.53
CA GLY A 85 13.42 2.77 -2.73
C GLY A 85 12.25 2.05 -2.06
N LEU A 86 11.01 2.48 -2.29
CA LEU A 86 9.83 1.80 -1.74
C LEU A 86 9.64 0.41 -2.35
N ILE A 87 9.89 0.25 -3.65
CA ILE A 87 9.79 -1.03 -4.35
C ILE A 87 10.66 -2.09 -3.67
N ASP A 88 11.93 -1.76 -3.42
CA ASP A 88 12.86 -2.67 -2.75
C ASP A 88 12.40 -3.03 -1.34
N ARG A 89 11.90 -2.05 -0.57
CA ARG A 89 11.43 -2.25 0.81
C ARG A 89 10.22 -3.16 0.87
N VAL A 90 9.24 -2.96 -0.03
CA VAL A 90 8.08 -3.87 -0.16
C VAL A 90 8.55 -5.26 -0.55
N GLY A 91 9.44 -5.37 -1.54
CA GLY A 91 10.01 -6.64 -1.96
C GLY A 91 10.72 -7.38 -0.82
N HIS A 92 11.50 -6.70 0.03
CA HIS A 92 12.15 -7.30 1.19
C HIS A 92 11.15 -7.77 2.26
N LYS A 93 10.08 -6.98 2.55
CA LYS A 93 9.03 -7.42 3.48
C LYS A 93 8.31 -8.66 2.96
N LEU A 94 7.97 -8.71 1.69
CA LEU A 94 7.31 -9.86 1.08
C LEU A 94 8.22 -11.10 1.10
N LYS A 95 9.51 -10.94 0.84
CA LYS A 95 10.52 -12.04 0.88
C LYS A 95 10.87 -12.49 2.30
N ALA A 96 10.49 -11.75 3.34
CA ALA A 96 10.69 -12.17 4.73
C ALA A 96 9.86 -13.41 5.10
N TYR A 97 8.84 -13.77 4.31
CA TYR A 97 7.95 -14.89 4.55
C TYR A 97 8.15 -16.01 3.52
N GLN A 98 7.75 -17.24 3.90
CA GLN A 98 7.75 -18.39 2.99
C GLN A 98 6.43 -18.49 2.23
N TRP A 99 6.53 -18.60 0.91
CA TRP A 99 5.39 -18.68 0.00
C TRP A 99 5.28 -20.06 -0.69
N ASN A 100 5.64 -21.12 0.00
CA ASN A 100 5.67 -22.48 -0.51
C ASN A 100 4.29 -23.14 -0.70
N LEU A 101 3.22 -22.44 -0.35
CA LEU A 101 1.84 -22.93 -0.46
C LEU A 101 1.00 -22.12 -1.45
N VAL A 102 1.63 -21.31 -2.29
CA VAL A 102 0.91 -20.41 -3.23
C VAL A 102 -0.03 -21.17 -4.17
N ASP A 103 0.32 -22.37 -4.60
CA ASP A 103 -0.50 -23.20 -5.49
C ASP A 103 -1.84 -23.63 -4.86
N ARG A 104 -1.97 -23.53 -3.54
CA ARG A 104 -3.20 -23.85 -2.81
C ARG A 104 -4.20 -22.71 -2.77
N PHE A 105 -3.78 -21.49 -3.12
CA PHE A 105 -4.67 -20.33 -3.16
C PHE A 105 -5.40 -20.28 -4.51
N LEU A 106 -6.74 -20.20 -4.46
CA LEU A 106 -7.57 -19.96 -5.63
C LEU A 106 -7.57 -18.47 -6.05
N CYS A 107 -7.24 -17.61 -5.13
CA CYS A 107 -7.22 -16.15 -5.27
C CYS A 107 -5.81 -15.61 -5.56
N ASP A 108 -5.72 -14.37 -6.02
CA ASP A 108 -4.47 -13.69 -6.27
C ASP A 108 -4.44 -12.31 -5.57
N LEU A 109 -3.53 -12.15 -4.64
CA LEU A 109 -3.23 -10.86 -4.03
C LEU A 109 -2.10 -10.20 -4.79
N ILE A 110 -2.33 -8.95 -5.21
CA ILE A 110 -1.37 -8.18 -5.99
C ILE A 110 -1.06 -6.88 -5.25
N PHE A 111 0.22 -6.58 -5.11
CA PHE A 111 0.71 -5.25 -4.77
C PHE A 111 1.32 -4.60 -6.01
N ASP A 112 0.71 -3.51 -6.47
CA ASP A 112 1.27 -2.63 -7.49
C ASP A 112 1.97 -1.48 -6.76
N VAL A 113 3.29 -1.47 -6.80
CA VAL A 113 4.10 -0.49 -6.07
C VAL A 113 4.67 0.50 -7.05
N SER A 114 4.43 1.78 -6.80
CA SER A 114 4.99 2.90 -7.58
C SER A 114 5.82 3.79 -6.67
N GLU A 115 7.02 4.10 -7.10
CA GLU A 115 7.90 5.03 -6.41
C GLU A 115 8.25 6.21 -7.33
N ILE A 116 8.36 7.39 -6.72
CA ILE A 116 8.67 8.64 -7.42
C ILE A 116 9.97 9.17 -6.84
N ASP A 117 10.95 9.44 -7.70
CA ASP A 117 12.19 10.06 -7.28
C ASP A 117 12.12 11.59 -7.28
N ALA A 118 13.16 12.25 -6.79
CA ALA A 118 13.24 13.71 -6.72
C ALA A 118 13.22 14.41 -8.10
N SER A 119 13.43 13.68 -9.18
CA SER A 119 13.34 14.21 -10.57
C SER A 119 11.93 14.09 -11.16
N GLY A 120 10.98 13.50 -10.41
CA GLY A 120 9.64 13.22 -10.89
C GLY A 120 9.54 11.96 -11.78
N LEU A 121 10.61 11.15 -11.86
CA LEU A 121 10.57 9.89 -12.57
C LEU A 121 9.86 8.83 -11.71
N ALA A 122 8.78 8.29 -12.26
CA ALA A 122 8.05 7.21 -11.63
C ALA A 122 8.56 5.84 -12.08
N ARG A 123 8.83 4.95 -11.14
CA ARG A 123 9.12 3.52 -11.39
C ARG A 123 8.02 2.68 -10.77
N ALA A 124 7.68 1.57 -11.39
CA ALA A 124 6.65 0.68 -10.89
C ALA A 124 7.10 -0.79 -10.92
N ALA A 125 6.65 -1.55 -9.94
CA ALA A 125 6.81 -2.99 -9.89
C ALA A 125 5.53 -3.65 -9.40
N ARG A 126 5.28 -4.87 -9.85
CA ARG A 126 4.17 -5.69 -9.41
C ARG A 126 4.68 -6.89 -8.65
N PHE A 127 4.03 -7.19 -7.53
CA PHE A 127 4.27 -8.37 -6.72
C PHE A 127 2.97 -9.17 -6.60
N ARG A 128 2.98 -10.43 -7.06
CA ARG A 128 1.79 -11.30 -7.07
C ARG A 128 1.97 -12.50 -6.14
N LEU A 129 0.94 -12.84 -5.39
CA LEU A 129 0.93 -14.05 -4.55
C LEU A 129 1.20 -15.31 -5.38
N LYS A 130 0.58 -15.45 -6.56
CA LYS A 130 0.72 -16.64 -7.42
C LYS A 130 2.12 -16.89 -7.96
N ASN A 131 3.00 -15.91 -7.96
CA ASN A 131 4.41 -16.08 -8.28
C ASN A 131 5.33 -15.89 -7.07
N ALA A 132 4.80 -16.17 -5.86
CA ALA A 132 5.50 -16.04 -4.58
C ALA A 132 6.05 -14.62 -4.35
N PHE A 133 5.34 -13.62 -4.82
CA PHE A 133 5.72 -12.21 -4.77
C PHE A 133 7.10 -11.89 -5.37
N SER A 134 7.49 -12.65 -6.41
CA SER A 134 8.64 -12.27 -7.22
C SER A 134 8.35 -10.95 -7.92
N GLU A 135 9.36 -10.07 -7.97
CA GLU A 135 9.24 -8.76 -8.59
C GLU A 135 9.04 -8.88 -10.10
N GLU A 136 7.98 -8.27 -10.59
CA GLU A 136 7.71 -8.06 -12.01
C GLU A 136 7.89 -6.57 -12.31
N LYS A 137 8.95 -6.22 -13.03
CA LYS A 137 9.19 -4.82 -13.42
C LYS A 137 8.13 -4.36 -14.40
N ARG A 138 7.62 -3.14 -14.21
CA ARG A 138 6.79 -2.43 -15.15
C ARG A 138 7.61 -1.34 -15.83
N GLU A 139 7.12 -0.86 -16.95
CA GLU A 139 7.74 0.27 -17.65
C GLU A 139 7.75 1.52 -16.77
N THR A 140 8.81 2.28 -16.91
CA THR A 140 8.99 3.57 -16.24
C THR A 140 8.20 4.62 -17.01
N GLU A 141 7.30 5.33 -16.36
CA GLU A 141 6.58 6.46 -16.93
C GLU A 141 7.10 7.76 -16.33
N ALA A 142 7.40 8.74 -17.16
CA ALA A 142 7.59 10.09 -16.69
C ALA A 142 6.22 10.67 -16.32
N LEU A 143 6.11 11.22 -15.11
CA LEU A 143 4.89 11.92 -14.73
C LEU A 143 4.72 13.15 -15.63
N PRO A 144 3.49 13.49 -16.04
CA PRO A 144 3.23 14.74 -16.76
C PRO A 144 3.79 15.93 -15.98
N ASP A 145 4.42 16.86 -16.71
CA ASP A 145 4.87 18.12 -16.12
C ASP A 145 3.74 18.79 -15.32
N GLY A 146 3.97 19.07 -14.05
CA GLY A 146 3.02 19.74 -13.17
C GLY A 146 2.47 18.88 -12.01
N LEU A 147 2.86 17.61 -11.87
CA LEU A 147 2.52 16.78 -10.72
C LEU A 147 3.58 16.84 -9.58
N VAL A 148 4.70 17.52 -9.80
CA VAL A 148 5.64 17.83 -8.72
C VAL A 148 5.15 19.11 -8.06
N CYS A 149 4.70 19.03 -6.82
CA CYS A 149 4.45 20.22 -6.03
C CYS A 149 5.81 20.92 -5.82
N ASP A 150 5.98 22.09 -6.43
CA ASP A 150 7.05 22.99 -6.04
C ASP A 150 6.87 23.35 -4.56
N GLU A 151 7.96 23.26 -3.78
CA GLU A 151 8.00 23.67 -2.38
C GLU A 151 7.68 25.16 -2.17
#